data_678d3fdd2255edafcc61bd19eafd6058
#
_entry.id   678d3fdd2255edafcc61bd19eafd6058
#
_cell.length_a   1.000
_cell.length_b   1.000
_cell.length_c   1.000
_cell.angle_alpha   90.00
_cell.angle_beta   90.00
_cell.angle_gamma   90.00
#
_symmetry.space_group_name_H-M   'P 1'
#
loop_
_entity.id
_entity.type
_entity.pdbx_description
1 polymer ?
#
loop_
_entity_poly.entity_id
_entity_poly.type
_entity_poly.pdbx_seq_one_letter_code
_entity_poly.pdbx_strand_id
1 'polypeptide(L)'
;MSITAERKTALVTEYAHKSGDTGSPEVQVAILTERINNLTDHFKSHVKDNHSRRGLLKMVSQRRSLLDYVKRKDEARYRTLIEKLGIRR
;
A
#
# COMPACT_ATOMS: atom_id res chain seq x y z
N MET A 1 -11.53 6.30 6.30
CA MET A 1 -11.08 5.42 5.23
C MET A 1 -9.71 5.80 4.68
N SER A 2 -9.34 7.03 4.73
CA SER A 2 -7.97 7.39 4.47
C SER A 2 -7.16 7.25 5.76
N ILE A 3 -5.85 7.17 5.63
CA ILE A 3 -4.98 7.04 6.78
C ILE A 3 -4.73 8.42 7.40
N THR A 4 -4.45 8.44 8.69
CA THR A 4 -4.12 9.69 9.37
C THR A 4 -2.71 10.14 8.99
N ALA A 5 -2.41 11.42 9.21
CA ALA A 5 -1.08 11.94 8.95
C ALA A 5 -0.03 11.23 9.81
N GLU A 6 -0.37 10.92 11.05
CA GLU A 6 0.51 10.20 11.97
C GLU A 6 0.83 8.81 11.47
N ARG A 7 -0.18 8.06 10.99
CA ARG A 7 0.03 6.73 10.46
C ARG A 7 0.85 6.77 9.17
N LYS A 8 0.59 7.75 8.32
CA LYS A 8 1.35 7.95 7.09
C LYS A 8 2.83 8.20 7.40
N THR A 9 3.11 9.05 8.37
CA THR A 9 4.47 9.33 8.81
C THR A 9 5.16 8.07 9.32
N ALA A 10 4.44 7.26 10.09
CA ALA A 10 4.99 5.99 10.60
C ALA A 10 5.35 5.05 9.46
N LEU A 11 4.47 4.94 8.44
CA LEU A 11 4.74 4.10 7.28
C LEU A 11 5.93 4.61 6.47
N VAL A 12 6.03 5.91 6.28
CA VAL A 12 7.17 6.49 5.58
C VAL A 12 8.47 6.15 6.30
N THR A 13 8.50 6.30 7.61
CA THR A 13 9.68 6.00 8.41
C THR A 13 10.04 4.52 8.33
N GLU A 14 9.05 3.63 8.41
CA GLU A 14 9.29 2.19 8.44
C GLU A 14 9.78 1.64 7.09
N TYR A 15 9.24 2.16 5.99
CA TYR A 15 9.51 1.60 4.66
C TYR A 15 10.44 2.44 3.80
N ALA A 16 10.87 3.60 4.29
CA ALA A 16 11.77 4.45 3.53
C ALA A 16 13.12 3.75 3.29
N HIS A 17 13.67 3.96 2.09
CA HIS A 17 14.97 3.44 1.73
C HIS A 17 16.08 4.12 2.50
N LYS A 18 15.92 5.41 2.72
CA LYS A 18 16.88 6.25 3.42
C LYS A 18 16.13 7.38 4.09
N SER A 19 16.79 8.03 5.02
CA SER A 19 16.22 9.15 5.74
C SER A 19 15.70 10.22 4.77
N GLY A 20 14.48 10.67 5.00
CA GLY A 20 13.85 11.69 4.16
C GLY A 20 13.16 11.16 2.92
N ASP A 21 13.21 9.85 2.68
CA ASP A 21 12.54 9.25 1.53
C ASP A 21 11.04 9.14 1.80
N THR A 22 10.25 9.87 1.04
CA THR A 22 8.79 9.84 1.16
C THR A 22 8.10 9.33 -0.10
N GLY A 23 8.86 9.03 -1.14
CA GLY A 23 8.30 8.70 -2.44
C GLY A 23 8.78 7.41 -3.07
N SER A 24 9.53 6.58 -2.35
CA SER A 24 10.00 5.32 -2.93
C SER A 24 8.82 4.37 -3.19
N PRO A 25 8.97 3.42 -4.13
CA PRO A 25 7.91 2.44 -4.37
C PRO A 25 7.51 1.68 -3.11
N GLU A 26 8.44 1.36 -2.24
CA GLU A 26 8.15 0.65 -1.00
C GLU A 26 7.23 1.47 -0.10
N VAL A 27 7.50 2.76 0.06
CA VAL A 27 6.66 3.65 0.86
C VAL A 27 5.26 3.74 0.23
N GLN A 28 5.19 3.91 -1.08
CA GLN A 28 3.91 4.01 -1.78
C GLN A 28 3.09 2.73 -1.63
N VAL A 29 3.72 1.55 -1.75
CA VAL A 29 3.03 0.27 -1.56
C VAL A 29 2.52 0.13 -0.13
N ALA A 30 3.30 0.54 0.86
CA ALA A 30 2.89 0.47 2.25
C ALA A 30 1.66 1.35 2.51
N ILE A 31 1.65 2.57 1.99
CA ILE A 31 0.51 3.48 2.12
C ILE A 31 -0.73 2.92 1.44
N LEU A 32 -0.58 2.42 0.21
CA LEU A 32 -1.69 1.82 -0.53
C LEU A 32 -2.26 0.61 0.21
N THR A 33 -1.40 -0.23 0.78
CA THR A 33 -1.84 -1.41 1.54
C THR A 33 -2.67 -1.01 2.74
N GLU A 34 -2.25 0.01 3.50
CA GLU A 34 -3.00 0.51 4.64
C GLU A 34 -4.37 1.04 4.20
N ARG A 35 -4.41 1.81 3.12
CA ARG A 35 -5.67 2.36 2.60
C ARG A 35 -6.59 1.25 2.09
N ILE A 36 -6.04 0.25 1.42
CA ILE A 36 -6.81 -0.90 0.94
C ILE A 36 -7.43 -1.65 2.12
N ASN A 37 -6.66 -1.88 3.18
CA ASN A 37 -7.15 -2.57 4.36
C ASN A 37 -8.27 -1.78 5.05
N ASN A 38 -8.11 -0.46 5.17
CA ASN A 38 -9.13 0.39 5.77
C ASN A 38 -10.42 0.37 4.94
N LEU A 39 -10.29 0.39 3.63
CA LEU A 39 -11.45 0.36 2.74
C LEU A 39 -12.12 -1.00 2.74
N THR A 40 -11.35 -2.07 2.84
CA THR A 40 -11.90 -3.42 2.98
C THR A 40 -12.75 -3.54 4.24
N ASP A 41 -12.28 -2.99 5.35
CA ASP A 41 -13.07 -2.93 6.58
C ASP A 41 -14.35 -2.13 6.41
N HIS A 42 -14.30 -1.04 5.65
CA HIS A 42 -15.47 -0.24 5.35
C HIS A 42 -16.58 -1.08 4.70
N PHE A 43 -16.22 -2.00 3.81
CA PHE A 43 -17.22 -2.83 3.12
C PHE A 43 -17.90 -3.86 4.00
N LYS A 44 -17.40 -4.10 5.19
CA LYS A 44 -18.09 -4.98 6.14
C LYS A 44 -19.44 -4.39 6.57
N SER A 45 -19.55 -3.06 6.57
CA SER A 45 -20.77 -2.37 6.95
C SER A 45 -21.42 -1.59 5.80
N HIS A 46 -20.73 -1.40 4.68
CA HIS A 46 -21.20 -0.61 3.54
C HIS A 46 -21.05 -1.40 2.24
N VAL A 47 -21.74 -2.53 2.15
CA VAL A 47 -21.57 -3.50 1.05
C VAL A 47 -21.91 -2.90 -0.31
N LYS A 48 -22.84 -1.95 -0.35
CA LYS A 48 -23.34 -1.38 -1.61
C LYS A 48 -22.66 -0.07 -2.02
N ASP A 49 -21.56 0.28 -1.40
CA ASP A 49 -20.84 1.50 -1.73
C ASP A 49 -19.99 1.29 -3.00
N ASN A 50 -20.62 1.49 -4.16
CA ASN A 50 -19.96 1.28 -5.44
C ASN A 50 -18.84 2.27 -5.73
N HIS A 51 -18.93 3.47 -5.18
CA HIS A 51 -17.92 4.50 -5.32
C HIS A 51 -16.60 4.06 -4.68
N SER A 52 -16.71 3.57 -3.46
CA SER A 52 -15.53 3.07 -2.73
C SER A 52 -14.96 1.81 -3.37
N ARG A 53 -15.80 0.96 -3.98
CA ARG A 53 -15.33 -0.23 -4.69
C ARG A 53 -14.43 0.14 -5.87
N ARG A 54 -14.81 1.16 -6.63
CA ARG A 54 -13.97 1.62 -7.74
C ARG A 54 -12.63 2.14 -7.24
N GLY A 55 -12.64 2.90 -6.15
CA GLY A 55 -11.42 3.38 -5.52
C GLY A 55 -10.54 2.24 -5.05
N LEU A 56 -11.14 1.22 -4.45
CA LEU A 56 -10.41 0.03 -4.00
C LEU A 56 -9.73 -0.68 -5.16
N LEU A 57 -10.46 -0.93 -6.24
CA LEU A 57 -9.90 -1.61 -7.42
C LEU A 57 -8.75 -0.80 -8.02
N LYS A 58 -8.89 0.52 -8.07
CA LYS A 58 -7.84 1.38 -8.57
C LYS A 58 -6.58 1.29 -7.71
N MET A 59 -6.74 1.30 -6.39
CA MET A 59 -5.62 1.19 -5.47
C MET A 59 -4.93 -0.17 -5.56
N VAL A 60 -5.70 -1.24 -5.72
CA VAL A 60 -5.16 -2.59 -5.91
C VAL A 60 -4.33 -2.66 -7.19
N SER A 61 -4.82 -2.07 -8.28
CA SER A 61 -4.08 -2.02 -9.55
C SER A 61 -2.79 -1.23 -9.41
N GLN A 62 -2.85 -0.08 -8.74
CA GLN A 62 -1.66 0.75 -8.52
C GLN A 62 -0.62 0.00 -7.68
N ARG A 63 -1.06 -0.69 -6.63
CA ARG A 63 -0.16 -1.47 -5.79
C ARG A 63 0.53 -2.56 -6.59
N ARG A 64 -0.23 -3.26 -7.44
CA ARG A 64 0.31 -4.32 -8.29
C ARG A 64 1.39 -3.77 -9.22
N SER A 65 1.13 -2.64 -9.86
CA SER A 65 2.08 -2.01 -10.76
C SER A 65 3.38 -1.63 -10.04
N LEU A 66 3.27 -1.07 -8.85
CA LEU A 66 4.44 -0.71 -8.04
C LEU A 66 5.22 -1.95 -7.60
N LEU A 67 4.53 -3.01 -7.20
CA LEU A 67 5.18 -4.27 -6.81
C LEU A 67 5.91 -4.90 -7.99
N ASP A 68 5.30 -4.89 -9.16
CA ASP A 68 5.94 -5.41 -10.38
C ASP A 68 7.19 -4.59 -10.72
N TYR A 69 7.13 -3.29 -10.54
CA TYR A 69 8.28 -2.42 -10.74
C TYR A 69 9.42 -2.77 -9.77
N VAL A 70 9.12 -2.91 -8.49
CA VAL A 70 10.12 -3.25 -7.48
C VAL A 70 10.74 -4.62 -7.79
N LYS A 71 9.92 -5.59 -8.16
CA LYS A 71 10.39 -6.93 -8.49
C LYS A 71 11.38 -6.92 -9.66
N ARG A 72 11.10 -6.11 -10.67
CA ARG A 72 12.01 -5.99 -11.82
C ARG A 72 13.31 -5.30 -11.47
N LYS A 73 13.26 -4.36 -10.55
CA LYS A 73 14.46 -3.60 -10.15
C LYS A 73 15.31 -4.35 -9.14
N ASP A 74 14.68 -5.00 -8.17
CA ASP A 74 15.41 -5.70 -7.12
C ASP A 74 14.48 -6.72 -6.45
N GLU A 75 14.66 -7.99 -6.80
CA GLU A 75 13.82 -9.06 -6.29
C GLU A 75 13.94 -9.23 -4.77
N ALA A 76 15.10 -8.99 -4.22
CA ALA A 76 15.30 -9.09 -2.77
C ALA A 76 14.48 -8.05 -2.03
N ARG A 77 14.45 -6.81 -2.52
CA ARG A 77 13.61 -5.75 -1.97
C ARG A 77 12.14 -6.12 -2.07
N TYR A 78 11.73 -6.68 -3.20
CA TYR A 78 10.35 -7.11 -3.41
C TYR A 78 9.95 -8.16 -2.37
N ARG A 79 10.78 -9.18 -2.17
CA ARG A 79 10.48 -10.23 -1.18
C ARG A 79 10.38 -9.69 0.23
N THR A 80 11.31 -8.83 0.61
CA THR A 80 11.29 -8.19 1.93
C THR A 80 10.00 -7.40 2.12
N LEU A 81 9.61 -6.65 1.09
CA LEU A 81 8.42 -5.81 1.16
C LEU A 81 7.14 -6.63 1.35
N ILE A 82 6.95 -7.68 0.54
CA ILE A 82 5.73 -8.49 0.67
C ILE A 82 5.67 -9.25 1.99
N GLU A 83 6.82 -9.65 2.53
CA GLU A 83 6.87 -10.28 3.85
C GLU A 83 6.46 -9.30 4.94
N LYS A 84 6.99 -8.08 4.91
CA LYS A 84 6.67 -7.05 5.91
C LYS A 84 5.19 -6.66 5.88
N LEU A 85 4.60 -6.62 4.70
CA LEU A 85 3.21 -6.24 4.52
C LEU A 85 2.23 -7.41 4.61
N GLY A 86 2.73 -8.63 4.61
CA GLY A 86 1.89 -9.82 4.65
C GLY A 86 1.01 -9.98 3.43
N ILE A 87 1.47 -9.55 2.28
CA ILE A 87 0.70 -9.64 1.03
C ILE A 87 1.28 -10.71 0.12
N ARG A 88 0.44 -11.15 -0.83
CA ARG A 88 0.79 -12.23 -1.73
C ARG A 88 1.30 -11.71 -3.03
N ARG A 89 2.09 -11.10 -3.27
CA ARG A 89 2.53 -10.65 -4.54
C ARG A 89 3.38 -9.42 -4.40
#